data_28bfbf5ebf8a1e01d26f6ad16ed02179
#
_entry.id   28bfbf5ebf8a1e01d26f6ad16ed02179
#
_cell.length_a   1.000
_cell.length_b   1.000
_cell.length_c   1.000
_cell.angle_alpha   90.00
_cell.angle_beta   90.00
_cell.angle_gamma   90.00
#
_symmetry.space_group_name_H-M   'P 1'
#
loop_
_entity.id
_entity.type
_entity.pdbx_description
1 polymer ?
#
loop_
_entity_poly.entity_id
_entity_poly.type
_entity_poly.pdbx_seq_one_letter_code
_entity_poly.pdbx_strand_id
1 'polypeptide(L)'
;MTRMVPQVYAIDFGTTNSLLAAANSSELHAPIPLDPSAADPTILRSVLYFPSAERVFYGAQAIHEYTASGGQGRLIRSVKKHLPSRSFVGTHIEERPMNLEDLIGAFLGEMRARANRFFGADVRRVMLGRPARFSAVDADDTYAQYRLERAARQAGFEEIAFCPEPIAAAREFRSTLREQKIVLVGDFGGGTSDFTVLRMHDGPFEPSDVLAIGGLSVAGDAYDSALMRKHVGKHFGTEVRYKVPFGSNVLQMPPALMEKICTPADASLLRAAEAMSFFRNVRDWSLGPDDEQHIEQLLTFVEDRVGFSVFEAIE
;
A
#
# COMPACT_ATOMS: atom_id res chain seq x y z
N MET A 1 -17.08 -17.18 -29.69
CA MET A 1 -15.95 -17.59 -28.85
C MET A 1 -16.50 -17.99 -27.49
N THR A 2 -16.33 -19.22 -27.10
CA THR A 2 -16.73 -19.70 -25.77
C THR A 2 -15.86 -18.98 -24.75
N ARG A 3 -16.49 -18.24 -23.85
CA ARG A 3 -15.76 -17.47 -22.84
C ARG A 3 -15.12 -18.47 -21.88
N MET A 4 -13.81 -18.35 -21.59
CA MET A 4 -13.11 -19.15 -20.59
C MET A 4 -13.89 -19.12 -19.28
N VAL A 5 -14.14 -20.28 -18.70
CA VAL A 5 -14.67 -20.41 -17.32
C VAL A 5 -13.50 -20.68 -16.40
N PRO A 6 -13.12 -19.73 -15.53
CA PRO A 6 -12.00 -19.91 -14.64
C PRO A 6 -12.32 -20.90 -13.51
N GLN A 7 -11.32 -21.63 -13.06
CA GLN A 7 -11.39 -22.54 -11.92
C GLN A 7 -10.64 -22.00 -10.70
N VAL A 8 -9.69 -21.08 -10.93
CA VAL A 8 -8.86 -20.48 -9.90
C VAL A 8 -8.53 -19.04 -10.27
N TYR A 9 -8.51 -18.17 -9.28
CA TYR A 9 -7.93 -16.84 -9.37
C TYR A 9 -6.51 -16.83 -8.82
N ALA A 10 -5.64 -16.05 -9.45
CA ALA A 10 -4.33 -15.70 -8.93
C ALA A 10 -4.35 -14.22 -8.57
N ILE A 11 -4.11 -13.90 -7.31
CA ILE A 11 -4.13 -12.53 -6.81
C ILE A 11 -2.73 -12.17 -6.33
N ASP A 12 -2.18 -11.12 -6.94
CA ASP A 12 -1.10 -10.37 -6.36
C ASP A 12 -1.70 -9.26 -5.48
N PHE A 13 -1.67 -9.46 -4.17
CA PHE A 13 -2.15 -8.49 -3.19
C PHE A 13 -0.97 -7.66 -2.70
N GLY A 14 -0.69 -6.55 -3.39
CA GLY A 14 0.41 -5.63 -3.06
C GLY A 14 0.06 -4.62 -1.98
N THR A 15 1.09 -3.97 -1.42
CA THR A 15 0.93 -2.87 -0.45
C THR A 15 0.25 -1.66 -1.06
N THR A 16 0.58 -1.34 -2.31
CA THR A 16 0.07 -0.19 -3.06
C THR A 16 -0.91 -0.59 -4.15
N ASN A 17 -0.59 -1.62 -4.93
CA ASN A 17 -1.35 -2.08 -6.08
C ASN A 17 -1.65 -3.56 -5.99
N SER A 18 -2.80 -3.98 -6.52
CA SER A 18 -3.20 -5.37 -6.58
C SER A 18 -3.72 -5.74 -7.96
N LEU A 19 -3.44 -6.96 -8.40
CA LEU A 19 -3.86 -7.51 -9.68
C LEU A 19 -4.54 -8.86 -9.47
N LEU A 20 -5.40 -9.23 -10.43
CA LEU A 20 -6.03 -10.55 -10.46
C LEU A 20 -5.99 -11.13 -11.87
N ALA A 21 -5.41 -12.31 -11.98
CA ALA A 21 -5.45 -13.17 -13.16
C ALA A 21 -6.32 -14.41 -12.87
N ALA A 22 -6.64 -15.15 -13.92
CA ALA A 22 -7.48 -16.33 -13.80
C ALA A 22 -6.93 -17.49 -14.62
N ALA A 23 -7.23 -18.72 -14.19
CA ALA A 23 -6.83 -19.92 -14.91
C ALA A 23 -7.89 -21.02 -14.82
N ASN A 24 -7.84 -21.93 -15.79
CA ASN A 24 -8.43 -23.26 -15.70
C ASN A 24 -7.36 -24.31 -16.10
N SER A 25 -7.76 -25.55 -16.32
CA SER A 25 -6.84 -26.65 -16.63
C SER A 25 -6.10 -26.51 -17.99
N SER A 26 -6.58 -25.65 -18.88
CA SER A 26 -6.07 -25.51 -20.26
C SER A 26 -5.65 -24.12 -20.66
N GLU A 27 -6.13 -23.09 -19.95
CA GLU A 27 -5.95 -21.69 -20.35
C GLU A 27 -5.56 -20.80 -19.16
N LEU A 28 -4.71 -19.81 -19.45
CA LEU A 28 -4.38 -18.71 -18.57
C LEU A 28 -5.01 -17.43 -19.12
N HIS A 29 -5.67 -16.68 -18.26
CA HIS A 29 -6.15 -15.35 -18.56
C HIS A 29 -5.25 -14.32 -17.88
N ALA A 30 -4.70 -13.40 -18.66
CA ALA A 30 -3.93 -12.27 -18.15
C ALA A 30 -4.73 -11.45 -17.13
N PRO A 31 -4.10 -10.53 -16.37
CA PRO A 31 -4.81 -9.67 -15.43
C PRO A 31 -6.04 -9.01 -16.06
N ILE A 32 -7.16 -9.08 -15.35
CA ILE A 32 -8.44 -8.56 -15.80
C ILE A 32 -8.61 -7.08 -15.41
N PRO A 33 -9.47 -6.32 -16.12
CA PRO A 33 -9.76 -4.94 -15.75
C PRO A 33 -10.60 -4.91 -14.46
N LEU A 34 -9.91 -4.78 -13.33
CA LEU A 34 -10.55 -4.68 -12.01
C LEU A 34 -11.06 -3.27 -11.72
N ASP A 35 -10.36 -2.23 -12.18
CA ASP A 35 -10.69 -0.84 -11.90
C ASP A 35 -10.80 -0.02 -13.19
N PRO A 36 -11.99 0.03 -13.82
CA PRO A 36 -12.19 0.77 -15.08
C PRO A 36 -11.93 2.28 -14.98
N SER A 37 -11.86 2.83 -13.78
CA SER A 37 -11.58 4.25 -13.54
C SER A 37 -10.09 4.56 -13.34
N ALA A 38 -9.24 3.54 -13.23
CA ALA A 38 -7.81 3.72 -13.12
C ALA A 38 -7.15 3.97 -14.48
N ALA A 39 -5.96 4.59 -14.48
CA ALA A 39 -5.15 4.80 -15.69
C ALA A 39 -4.79 3.45 -16.35
N ASP A 40 -4.44 2.43 -15.58
CA ASP A 40 -4.39 1.04 -15.99
C ASP A 40 -5.55 0.29 -15.32
N PRO A 41 -6.58 -0.11 -16.08
CA PRO A 41 -7.74 -0.80 -15.54
C PRO A 41 -7.42 -2.16 -14.87
N THR A 42 -6.28 -2.77 -15.18
CA THR A 42 -5.89 -4.07 -14.61
C THR A 42 -5.37 -3.93 -13.18
N ILE A 43 -4.97 -2.72 -12.79
CA ILE A 43 -4.44 -2.40 -11.47
C ILE A 43 -5.56 -1.88 -10.57
N LEU A 44 -5.84 -2.58 -9.48
CA LEU A 44 -6.67 -2.06 -8.40
C LEU A 44 -5.75 -1.55 -7.29
N ARG A 45 -5.73 -0.23 -7.05
CA ARG A 45 -4.98 0.32 -5.92
C ARG A 45 -5.48 -0.28 -4.60
N SER A 46 -4.56 -0.69 -3.72
CA SER A 46 -4.84 -1.33 -2.43
C SER A 46 -5.31 -0.29 -1.40
N VAL A 47 -6.39 0.39 -1.75
CA VAL A 47 -6.97 1.50 -0.98
C VAL A 47 -8.44 1.24 -0.73
N LEU A 48 -8.88 1.47 0.52
CA LEU A 48 -10.29 1.46 0.92
C LEU A 48 -10.64 2.86 1.47
N TYR A 49 -11.82 3.34 1.11
CA TYR A 49 -12.36 4.56 1.68
C TYR A 49 -13.75 4.31 2.27
N PHE A 50 -13.91 4.67 3.52
CA PHE A 50 -15.16 4.58 4.27
C PHE A 50 -15.66 6.01 4.54
N PRO A 51 -16.66 6.50 3.80
CA PRO A 51 -17.36 7.73 4.18
C PRO A 51 -18.20 7.55 5.45
N SER A 52 -18.66 6.34 5.72
CA SER A 52 -19.34 5.90 6.94
C SER A 52 -19.07 4.42 7.22
N ALA A 53 -19.50 3.92 8.38
CA ALA A 53 -19.35 2.52 8.75
C ALA A 53 -20.06 1.51 7.83
N GLU A 54 -21.03 1.97 7.05
CA GLU A 54 -21.89 1.13 6.20
C GLU A 54 -21.48 1.16 4.72
N ARG A 55 -20.64 2.11 4.32
CA ARG A 55 -20.27 2.33 2.92
C ARG A 55 -18.77 2.29 2.71
N VAL A 56 -18.33 1.57 1.70
CA VAL A 56 -16.92 1.46 1.34
C VAL A 56 -16.72 1.61 -0.17
N PHE A 57 -15.65 2.29 -0.54
CA PHE A 57 -15.14 2.39 -1.91
C PHE A 57 -13.74 1.82 -1.99
N TYR A 58 -13.33 1.40 -3.20
CA TYR A 58 -12.07 0.70 -3.45
C TYR A 58 -11.33 1.31 -4.64
N GLY A 59 -10.00 1.22 -4.62
CA GLY A 59 -9.17 1.59 -5.76
C GLY A 59 -9.22 3.08 -6.10
N ALA A 60 -9.22 3.41 -7.39
CA ALA A 60 -9.28 4.79 -7.87
C ALA A 60 -10.57 5.50 -7.45
N GLN A 61 -11.70 4.78 -7.38
CA GLN A 61 -12.94 5.34 -6.89
C GLN A 61 -12.82 5.77 -5.40
N ALA A 62 -12.14 4.99 -4.57
CA ALA A 62 -11.91 5.35 -3.17
C ALA A 62 -11.17 6.67 -3.03
N ILE A 63 -10.17 6.89 -3.87
CA ILE A 63 -9.39 8.12 -3.92
C ILE A 63 -10.24 9.29 -4.38
N HIS A 64 -10.98 9.11 -5.48
CA HIS A 64 -11.87 10.13 -6.03
C HIS A 64 -12.90 10.59 -4.99
N GLU A 65 -13.62 9.66 -4.38
CA GLU A 65 -14.67 9.96 -3.39
C GLU A 65 -14.10 10.59 -2.11
N TYR A 66 -12.91 10.14 -1.67
CA TYR A 66 -12.21 10.75 -0.54
C TYR A 66 -11.85 12.21 -0.82
N THR A 67 -11.31 12.49 -2.00
CA THR A 67 -10.94 13.85 -2.41
C THR A 67 -12.19 14.72 -2.59
N ALA A 68 -13.23 14.21 -3.24
CA ALA A 68 -14.50 14.92 -3.43
C ALA A 68 -15.21 15.24 -2.10
N SER A 69 -15.02 14.41 -1.07
CA SER A 69 -15.56 14.67 0.29
C SER A 69 -14.75 15.69 1.09
N GLY A 70 -13.71 16.33 0.53
CA GLY A 70 -12.75 17.13 1.28
C GLY A 70 -11.98 16.31 2.30
N GLY A 71 -11.76 15.00 2.01
CA GLY A 71 -11.02 14.08 2.88
C GLY A 71 -11.78 13.69 4.16
N GLN A 72 -13.07 13.85 4.23
CA GLN A 72 -13.89 13.35 5.35
C GLN A 72 -13.94 11.81 5.32
N GLY A 73 -14.35 11.20 6.44
CA GLY A 73 -14.38 9.75 6.59
C GLY A 73 -12.99 9.12 6.82
N ARG A 74 -12.83 7.84 6.49
CA ARG A 74 -11.61 7.07 6.78
C ARG A 74 -11.02 6.48 5.50
N LEU A 75 -9.89 7.03 5.06
CA LEU A 75 -9.05 6.44 4.01
C LEU A 75 -8.06 5.47 4.64
N ILE A 76 -8.01 4.25 4.11
CA ILE A 76 -7.13 3.17 4.58
C ILE A 76 -6.28 2.69 3.42
N ARG A 77 -4.97 2.68 3.60
CA ARG A 77 -3.98 2.26 2.60
C ARG A 77 -2.89 1.41 3.24
N SER A 78 -2.14 0.68 2.41
CA SER A 78 -0.96 -0.08 2.85
C SER A 78 -1.24 -1.09 3.97
N VAL A 79 -2.43 -1.69 3.99
CA VAL A 79 -2.84 -2.64 5.05
C VAL A 79 -1.98 -3.90 5.10
N LYS A 80 -1.42 -4.33 3.96
CA LYS A 80 -0.56 -5.52 3.85
C LYS A 80 0.65 -5.46 4.79
N LYS A 81 1.24 -4.27 4.98
CA LYS A 81 2.42 -4.08 5.85
C LYS A 81 2.18 -4.44 7.31
N HIS A 82 0.92 -4.43 7.76
CA HIS A 82 0.57 -4.74 9.14
C HIS A 82 0.32 -6.23 9.40
N LEU A 83 0.38 -7.09 8.39
CA LEU A 83 0.15 -8.53 8.53
C LEU A 83 1.06 -9.17 9.61
N PRO A 84 2.39 -8.92 9.64
CA PRO A 84 3.26 -9.52 10.66
C PRO A 84 3.15 -8.85 12.05
N SER A 85 2.51 -7.67 12.14
CA SER A 85 2.45 -6.91 13.39
C SER A 85 1.39 -7.46 14.35
N ARG A 86 1.82 -8.00 15.48
CA ARG A 86 0.91 -8.46 16.56
C ARG A 86 0.26 -7.31 17.32
N SER A 87 0.88 -6.14 17.32
CA SER A 87 0.35 -4.94 17.98
C SER A 87 -0.73 -4.25 17.16
N PHE A 88 -0.78 -4.46 15.84
CA PHE A 88 -1.81 -3.89 14.99
C PHE A 88 -2.97 -4.89 14.83
N VAL A 89 -4.00 -4.73 15.66
CA VAL A 89 -5.19 -5.57 15.61
C VAL A 89 -6.18 -5.09 14.55
N GLY A 90 -6.34 -3.77 14.41
CA GLY A 90 -7.31 -3.17 13.49
C GLY A 90 -7.47 -1.67 13.71
N THR A 91 -8.59 -1.14 13.27
CA THR A 91 -8.95 0.28 13.41
C THR A 91 -10.46 0.43 13.68
N HIS A 92 -10.91 1.65 13.92
CA HIS A 92 -12.33 1.97 14.01
C HIS A 92 -12.76 2.76 12.76
N ILE A 93 -13.92 2.41 12.25
CA ILE A 93 -14.64 3.20 11.26
C ILE A 93 -15.87 3.74 11.98
N GLU A 94 -15.84 5.04 12.31
CA GLU A 94 -16.76 5.61 13.30
C GLU A 94 -16.68 4.80 14.61
N GLU A 95 -17.78 4.28 15.12
CA GLU A 95 -17.82 3.44 16.34
C GLU A 95 -17.62 1.94 16.06
N ARG A 96 -17.56 1.54 14.79
CA ARG A 96 -17.43 0.13 14.39
C ARG A 96 -15.95 -0.31 14.39
N PRO A 97 -15.55 -1.25 15.25
CA PRO A 97 -14.23 -1.84 15.18
C PRO A 97 -14.13 -2.74 13.93
N MET A 98 -13.01 -2.64 13.22
CA MET A 98 -12.66 -3.50 12.10
C MET A 98 -11.26 -4.07 12.32
N ASN A 99 -11.15 -5.39 12.32
CA ASN A 99 -9.86 -6.05 12.40
C ASN A 99 -9.10 -5.88 11.07
N LEU A 100 -7.79 -6.15 11.09
CA LEU A 100 -7.00 -6.14 9.86
C LEU A 100 -7.53 -7.14 8.83
N GLU A 101 -7.95 -8.32 9.30
CA GLU A 101 -8.51 -9.37 8.46
C GLU A 101 -9.85 -8.95 7.82
N ASP A 102 -10.66 -8.15 8.52
CA ASP A 102 -11.90 -7.61 7.97
C ASP A 102 -11.63 -6.61 6.84
N LEU A 103 -10.62 -5.75 6.99
CA LEU A 103 -10.22 -4.79 5.98
C LEU A 103 -9.66 -5.48 4.73
N ILE A 104 -8.75 -6.43 4.91
CA ILE A 104 -8.18 -7.20 3.81
C ILE A 104 -9.25 -8.09 3.17
N GLY A 105 -10.11 -8.72 3.98
CA GLY A 105 -11.21 -9.56 3.52
C GLY A 105 -12.20 -8.79 2.67
N ALA A 106 -12.56 -7.57 3.07
CA ALA A 106 -13.41 -6.68 2.27
C ALA A 106 -12.77 -6.33 0.92
N PHE A 107 -11.46 -6.05 0.90
CA PHE A 107 -10.72 -5.74 -0.33
C PHE A 107 -10.63 -6.96 -1.27
N LEU A 108 -10.23 -8.11 -0.76
CA LEU A 108 -10.15 -9.35 -1.55
C LEU A 108 -11.54 -9.81 -2.02
N GLY A 109 -12.57 -9.59 -1.20
CA GLY A 109 -13.97 -9.87 -1.55
C GLY A 109 -14.46 -9.02 -2.71
N GLU A 110 -14.12 -7.74 -2.75
CA GLU A 110 -14.42 -6.86 -3.88
C GLU A 110 -13.66 -7.29 -5.15
N MET A 111 -12.37 -7.65 -5.04
CA MET A 111 -11.62 -8.21 -6.18
C MET A 111 -12.31 -9.45 -6.74
N ARG A 112 -12.68 -10.39 -5.87
CA ARG A 112 -13.42 -11.61 -6.24
C ARG A 112 -14.75 -11.27 -6.89
N ALA A 113 -15.53 -10.36 -6.32
CA ALA A 113 -16.83 -9.96 -6.87
C ALA A 113 -16.71 -9.34 -8.26
N ARG A 114 -15.71 -8.48 -8.49
CA ARG A 114 -15.42 -7.90 -9.82
C ARG A 114 -15.03 -8.99 -10.82
N ALA A 115 -14.15 -9.91 -10.41
CA ALA A 115 -13.74 -11.02 -11.27
C ALA A 115 -14.91 -11.97 -11.59
N ASN A 116 -15.73 -12.32 -10.60
CA ASN A 116 -16.92 -13.15 -10.80
C ASN A 116 -17.90 -12.49 -11.80
N ARG A 117 -18.12 -11.17 -11.70
CA ARG A 117 -18.93 -10.42 -12.67
C ARG A 117 -18.30 -10.43 -14.07
N PHE A 118 -16.98 -10.24 -14.16
CA PHE A 118 -16.28 -10.24 -15.45
C PHE A 118 -16.37 -11.57 -16.18
N PHE A 119 -16.21 -12.70 -15.48
CA PHE A 119 -16.26 -14.04 -16.07
C PHE A 119 -17.67 -14.64 -16.10
N GLY A 120 -18.61 -14.12 -15.32
CA GLY A 120 -19.92 -14.74 -15.13
C GLY A 120 -19.85 -16.06 -14.36
N ALA A 121 -18.91 -16.22 -13.44
CA ALA A 121 -18.63 -17.44 -12.70
C ALA A 121 -18.41 -17.15 -11.20
N ASP A 122 -18.74 -18.09 -10.33
CA ASP A 122 -18.44 -18.02 -8.88
C ASP A 122 -17.22 -18.87 -8.57
N VAL A 123 -16.03 -18.25 -8.57
CA VAL A 123 -14.76 -18.92 -8.30
C VAL A 123 -14.42 -18.79 -6.82
N ARG A 124 -14.13 -19.96 -6.20
CA ARG A 124 -13.84 -20.08 -4.77
C ARG A 124 -12.42 -20.55 -4.46
N ARG A 125 -11.62 -20.76 -5.51
CA ARG A 125 -10.21 -21.13 -5.40
C ARG A 125 -9.34 -19.93 -5.67
N VAL A 126 -8.30 -19.73 -4.83
CA VAL A 126 -7.35 -18.64 -5.03
C VAL A 126 -5.92 -19.09 -4.76
N MET A 127 -5.01 -18.60 -5.62
CA MET A 127 -3.59 -18.55 -5.38
C MET A 127 -3.24 -17.12 -4.97
N LEU A 128 -2.76 -16.92 -3.75
CA LEU A 128 -2.34 -15.61 -3.25
C LEU A 128 -0.83 -15.45 -3.36
N GLY A 129 -0.40 -14.35 -3.94
CA GLY A 129 0.98 -13.90 -3.86
C GLY A 129 1.35 -13.57 -2.40
N ARG A 130 2.55 -13.97 -2.00
CA ARG A 130 3.14 -13.57 -0.73
C ARG A 130 4.60 -13.19 -0.95
N PRO A 131 5.16 -12.24 -0.19
CA PRO A 131 6.61 -12.03 -0.21
C PRO A 131 7.32 -13.33 0.19
N ALA A 132 8.58 -13.46 -0.17
CA ALA A 132 9.39 -14.60 0.25
C ALA A 132 9.35 -14.75 1.79
N ARG A 133 9.36 -13.61 2.51
CA ARG A 133 9.12 -13.51 3.95
C ARG A 133 8.35 -12.23 4.28
N PHE A 134 7.30 -12.34 5.10
CA PHE A 134 6.62 -11.17 5.69
C PHE A 134 7.41 -10.55 6.85
N SER A 135 8.25 -11.35 7.50
CA SER A 135 9.07 -10.96 8.65
C SER A 135 10.34 -11.80 8.71
N ALA A 136 11.41 -11.22 9.23
CA ALA A 136 12.62 -11.96 9.58
C ALA A 136 12.40 -12.93 10.75
N VAL A 137 11.37 -12.70 11.56
CA VAL A 137 10.97 -13.57 12.68
C VAL A 137 9.99 -14.63 12.18
N ASP A 138 10.34 -15.90 12.23
CA ASP A 138 9.54 -17.02 11.69
C ASP A 138 8.11 -17.08 12.27
N ALA A 139 7.96 -16.80 13.57
CA ALA A 139 6.66 -16.79 14.22
C ALA A 139 5.74 -15.67 13.70
N ASP A 140 6.30 -14.52 13.31
CA ASP A 140 5.53 -13.40 12.76
C ASP A 140 5.28 -13.59 11.27
N ASP A 141 6.18 -14.26 10.54
CA ASP A 141 5.97 -14.68 9.15
C ASP A 141 4.79 -15.64 9.04
N THR A 142 4.78 -16.69 9.87
CA THR A 142 3.68 -17.65 9.97
C THR A 142 2.36 -16.97 10.35
N TYR A 143 2.41 -16.04 11.32
CA TYR A 143 1.25 -15.29 11.76
C TYR A 143 0.69 -14.39 10.66
N ALA A 144 1.55 -13.73 9.88
CA ALA A 144 1.14 -12.92 8.74
C ALA A 144 0.41 -13.75 7.68
N GLN A 145 0.93 -14.93 7.33
CA GLN A 145 0.28 -15.82 6.38
C GLN A 145 -1.07 -16.30 6.90
N TYR A 146 -1.17 -16.67 8.18
CA TYR A 146 -2.41 -17.07 8.82
C TYR A 146 -3.48 -15.97 8.75
N ARG A 147 -3.09 -14.69 9.03
CA ARG A 147 -4.01 -13.55 8.92
C ARG A 147 -4.50 -13.34 7.49
N LEU A 148 -3.61 -13.45 6.50
CA LEU A 148 -3.98 -13.32 5.09
C LEU A 148 -4.91 -14.46 4.65
N GLU A 149 -4.68 -15.69 5.10
CA GLU A 149 -5.59 -16.81 4.85
C GLU A 149 -6.98 -16.57 5.45
N ARG A 150 -7.05 -16.09 6.70
CA ARG A 150 -8.34 -15.73 7.33
C ARG A 150 -9.08 -14.66 6.54
N ALA A 151 -8.39 -13.62 6.10
CA ALA A 151 -8.97 -12.57 5.27
C ALA A 151 -9.51 -13.12 3.94
N ALA A 152 -8.78 -14.03 3.30
CA ALA A 152 -9.24 -14.68 2.07
C ALA A 152 -10.48 -15.56 2.30
N ARG A 153 -10.57 -16.26 3.43
CA ARG A 153 -11.78 -17.01 3.81
C ARG A 153 -12.98 -16.07 4.02
N GLN A 154 -12.78 -14.94 4.66
CA GLN A 154 -13.83 -13.91 4.82
C GLN A 154 -14.27 -13.33 3.47
N ALA A 155 -13.35 -13.23 2.49
CA ALA A 155 -13.66 -12.85 1.11
C ALA A 155 -14.46 -13.91 0.33
N GLY A 156 -14.72 -15.07 0.92
CA GLY A 156 -15.50 -16.17 0.34
C GLY A 156 -14.68 -17.15 -0.50
N PHE A 157 -13.36 -17.18 -0.35
CA PHE A 157 -12.52 -18.24 -0.90
C PHE A 157 -12.52 -19.45 0.04
N GLU A 158 -12.64 -20.65 -0.55
CA GLU A 158 -12.69 -21.94 0.18
C GLU A 158 -11.36 -22.68 0.08
N GLU A 159 -10.75 -22.70 -1.10
CA GLU A 159 -9.45 -23.30 -1.35
C GLU A 159 -8.41 -22.20 -1.57
N ILE A 160 -7.47 -22.09 -0.64
CA ILE A 160 -6.46 -21.03 -0.62
C ILE A 160 -5.08 -21.67 -0.67
N ALA A 161 -4.28 -21.26 -1.64
CA ALA A 161 -2.88 -21.61 -1.75
C ALA A 161 -2.02 -20.35 -1.83
N PHE A 162 -0.76 -20.45 -1.48
CA PHE A 162 0.20 -19.35 -1.50
C PHE A 162 1.31 -19.62 -2.50
N CYS A 163 1.73 -18.58 -3.21
CA CYS A 163 2.90 -18.59 -4.07
C CYS A 163 3.85 -17.45 -3.66
N PRO A 164 5.11 -17.74 -3.33
CA PRO A 164 6.08 -16.66 -3.14
C PRO A 164 6.24 -15.82 -4.41
N GLU A 165 6.10 -14.50 -4.26
CA GLU A 165 6.17 -13.52 -5.37
C GLU A 165 7.44 -13.68 -6.22
N PRO A 166 8.65 -13.85 -5.64
CA PRO A 166 9.86 -14.06 -6.43
C PRO A 166 9.84 -15.37 -7.25
N ILE A 167 9.11 -16.39 -6.78
CA ILE A 167 8.94 -17.64 -7.53
C ILE A 167 7.99 -17.42 -8.71
N ALA A 168 6.92 -16.66 -8.49
CA ALA A 168 5.98 -16.31 -9.56
C ALA A 168 6.68 -15.49 -10.66
N ALA A 169 7.45 -14.47 -10.30
CA ALA A 169 8.24 -13.65 -11.22
C ALA A 169 9.30 -14.49 -11.98
N ALA A 170 9.99 -15.37 -11.27
CA ALA A 170 11.01 -16.22 -11.85
C ALA A 170 10.43 -17.25 -12.84
N ARG A 171 9.16 -17.65 -12.69
CA ARG A 171 8.52 -18.66 -13.53
C ARG A 171 8.40 -18.25 -14.99
N GLU A 172 8.14 -16.99 -15.26
CA GLU A 172 8.11 -16.49 -16.64
C GLU A 172 9.51 -16.51 -17.26
N PHE A 173 10.52 -16.04 -16.51
CA PHE A 173 11.91 -16.06 -16.94
C PHE A 173 12.41 -17.51 -17.21
N ARG A 174 11.96 -18.48 -16.41
CA ARG A 174 12.31 -19.89 -16.58
C ARG A 174 12.01 -20.44 -17.98
N SER A 175 10.91 -20.02 -18.60
CA SER A 175 10.54 -20.47 -19.96
C SER A 175 11.58 -20.11 -21.01
N THR A 176 12.46 -19.17 -20.72
CA THR A 176 13.54 -18.70 -21.61
C THR A 176 14.89 -19.38 -21.34
N LEU A 177 15.00 -20.13 -20.22
CA LEU A 177 16.28 -20.78 -19.84
C LEU A 177 16.53 -22.02 -20.66
N ARG A 178 17.79 -22.19 -21.08
CA ARG A 178 18.29 -23.39 -21.77
C ARG A 178 19.22 -24.23 -20.88
N GLU A 179 19.58 -23.71 -19.73
CA GLU A 179 20.53 -24.33 -18.79
C GLU A 179 20.21 -23.87 -17.35
N GLN A 180 20.69 -24.62 -16.37
CA GLN A 180 20.56 -24.21 -14.96
C GLN A 180 21.30 -22.89 -14.71
N LYS A 181 20.64 -21.95 -14.03
CA LYS A 181 21.22 -20.66 -13.62
C LYS A 181 20.89 -20.29 -12.20
N ILE A 182 21.76 -19.51 -11.58
CA ILE A 182 21.48 -18.80 -10.34
C ILE A 182 20.98 -17.41 -10.74
N VAL A 183 19.81 -17.04 -10.26
CA VAL A 183 19.14 -15.77 -10.60
C VAL A 183 18.87 -14.99 -9.31
N LEU A 184 19.15 -13.71 -9.34
CA LEU A 184 18.73 -12.77 -8.31
C LEU A 184 17.41 -12.11 -8.78
N VAL A 185 16.36 -12.28 -8.00
CA VAL A 185 15.08 -11.59 -8.17
C VAL A 185 15.04 -10.44 -7.19
N GLY A 186 14.84 -9.22 -7.67
CA GLY A 186 14.56 -8.03 -6.86
C GLY A 186 13.11 -7.61 -7.04
N ASP A 187 12.39 -7.52 -5.94
CA ASP A 187 11.02 -7.02 -5.87
C ASP A 187 11.00 -5.71 -5.11
N PHE A 188 10.60 -4.63 -5.77
CA PHE A 188 10.58 -3.28 -5.24
C PHE A 188 9.13 -2.82 -5.09
N GLY A 189 8.56 -3.02 -3.89
CA GLY A 189 7.21 -2.59 -3.54
C GLY A 189 7.14 -1.12 -3.09
N GLY A 190 6.02 -0.72 -2.51
CA GLY A 190 5.85 0.58 -1.87
C GLY A 190 6.63 0.68 -0.54
N GLY A 191 6.55 -0.35 0.30
CA GLY A 191 7.12 -0.36 1.65
C GLY A 191 8.39 -1.19 1.82
N THR A 192 8.61 -2.22 0.97
CA THR A 192 9.74 -3.16 1.08
C THR A 192 10.44 -3.36 -0.25
N SER A 193 11.73 -3.64 -0.19
CA SER A 193 12.55 -4.14 -1.30
C SER A 193 13.02 -5.54 -0.91
N ASP A 194 12.54 -6.54 -1.63
CA ASP A 194 12.80 -7.94 -1.35
C ASP A 194 13.74 -8.55 -2.40
N PHE A 195 14.74 -9.29 -1.94
CA PHE A 195 15.72 -9.93 -2.80
C PHE A 195 15.72 -11.43 -2.55
N THR A 196 15.65 -12.20 -3.63
CA THR A 196 15.68 -13.67 -3.54
C THR A 196 16.66 -14.23 -4.55
N VAL A 197 17.59 -15.06 -4.08
CA VAL A 197 18.49 -15.82 -4.94
C VAL A 197 17.92 -17.19 -5.17
N LEU A 198 17.67 -17.52 -6.43
CA LEU A 198 17.02 -18.77 -6.85
C LEU A 198 17.97 -19.58 -7.75
N ARG A 199 17.97 -20.90 -7.54
CA ARG A 199 18.48 -21.85 -8.53
C ARG A 199 17.34 -22.17 -9.50
N MET A 200 17.54 -21.90 -10.77
CA MET A 200 16.55 -22.13 -11.81
C MET A 200 17.00 -23.22 -12.77
N HIS A 201 16.13 -24.18 -13.04
CA HIS A 201 16.34 -25.32 -13.94
C HIS A 201 15.04 -25.75 -14.61
N ASP A 202 15.07 -26.67 -15.56
CA ASP A 202 13.89 -27.12 -16.30
C ASP A 202 12.92 -27.99 -15.47
N GLY A 203 13.36 -28.53 -14.32
CA GLY A 203 12.57 -29.36 -13.42
C GLY A 203 11.50 -28.58 -12.64
N PRO A 204 10.59 -29.24 -11.91
CA PRO A 204 9.69 -28.57 -10.99
C PRO A 204 10.47 -27.74 -9.98
N PHE A 205 9.91 -26.61 -9.56
CA PHE A 205 10.51 -25.79 -8.52
C PHE A 205 10.35 -26.47 -7.16
N GLU A 206 11.43 -26.53 -6.39
CA GLU A 206 11.46 -27.06 -5.03
C GLU A 206 11.88 -25.98 -4.02
N PRO A 207 11.49 -26.10 -2.74
CA PRO A 207 11.90 -25.15 -1.70
C PRO A 207 13.43 -25.01 -1.57
N SER A 208 14.18 -26.06 -1.89
CA SER A 208 15.66 -26.08 -1.91
C SER A 208 16.28 -25.24 -3.03
N ASP A 209 15.48 -24.81 -3.99
CA ASP A 209 15.92 -23.88 -5.06
C ASP A 209 16.00 -22.42 -4.58
N VAL A 210 15.40 -22.09 -3.45
CA VAL A 210 15.62 -20.82 -2.79
C VAL A 210 16.95 -20.88 -2.03
N LEU A 211 17.96 -20.19 -2.56
CA LEU A 211 19.32 -20.24 -2.01
C LEU A 211 19.54 -19.19 -0.91
N ALA A 212 18.92 -18.00 -1.07
CA ALA A 212 18.97 -16.93 -0.08
C ALA A 212 17.78 -16.00 -0.23
N ILE A 213 17.37 -15.39 0.87
CA ILE A 213 16.35 -14.35 0.95
C ILE A 213 16.91 -13.20 1.76
N GLY A 214 16.69 -11.98 1.29
CA GLY A 214 17.00 -10.75 2.01
C GLY A 214 15.96 -9.69 1.71
N GLY A 215 15.76 -8.74 2.61
CA GLY A 215 14.80 -7.67 2.42
C GLY A 215 15.19 -6.43 3.22
N LEU A 216 14.74 -5.29 2.73
CA LEU A 216 14.89 -3.97 3.36
C LEU A 216 13.50 -3.32 3.47
N SER A 217 13.22 -2.70 4.62
CA SER A 217 12.00 -1.89 4.80
C SER A 217 12.19 -0.46 4.22
N VAL A 218 12.76 -0.38 3.02
CA VAL A 218 13.01 0.85 2.27
C VAL A 218 12.64 0.57 0.81
N ALA A 219 11.66 1.30 0.28
CA ALA A 219 11.19 1.16 -1.09
C ALA A 219 10.46 2.42 -1.57
N GLY A 220 9.45 2.34 -2.42
CA GLY A 220 8.75 3.46 -3.04
C GLY A 220 8.39 4.59 -2.06
N ASP A 221 7.70 4.27 -0.96
CA ASP A 221 7.30 5.26 0.05
C ASP A 221 8.49 6.07 0.62
N ALA A 222 9.67 5.46 0.70
CA ALA A 222 10.88 6.16 1.16
C ALA A 222 11.46 7.08 0.08
N TYR A 223 11.33 6.70 -1.19
CA TYR A 223 11.73 7.58 -2.31
C TYR A 223 10.80 8.78 -2.40
N ASP A 224 9.49 8.59 -2.26
CA ASP A 224 8.51 9.68 -2.25
C ASP A 224 8.78 10.63 -1.07
N SER A 225 9.07 10.08 0.11
CA SER A 225 9.46 10.87 1.28
C SER A 225 10.75 11.65 1.04
N ALA A 226 11.72 11.09 0.33
CA ALA A 226 12.97 11.77 0.00
C ALA A 226 12.75 12.90 -1.03
N LEU A 227 11.92 12.67 -2.06
CA LEU A 227 11.52 13.68 -3.03
C LEU A 227 10.74 14.81 -2.36
N MET A 228 9.76 14.46 -1.53
CA MET A 228 9.00 15.43 -0.73
C MET A 228 9.94 16.28 0.10
N ARG A 229 10.84 15.69 0.88
CA ARG A 229 11.79 16.39 1.75
C ARG A 229 12.71 17.33 0.98
N LYS A 230 13.25 16.87 -0.16
CA LYS A 230 14.28 17.61 -0.90
C LYS A 230 13.72 18.71 -1.79
N HIS A 231 12.55 18.50 -2.38
CA HIS A 231 12.07 19.37 -3.44
C HIS A 231 10.77 20.10 -3.12
N VAL A 232 9.88 19.47 -2.36
CA VAL A 232 8.51 19.92 -2.15
C VAL A 232 8.29 20.49 -0.74
N GLY A 233 8.87 19.87 0.29
CA GLY A 233 8.63 20.19 1.70
C GLY A 233 8.92 21.63 2.09
N LYS A 234 9.86 22.31 1.43
CA LYS A 234 10.14 23.74 1.65
C LYS A 234 8.89 24.60 1.44
N HIS A 235 8.04 24.27 0.48
CA HIS A 235 6.78 24.97 0.21
C HIS A 235 5.71 24.69 1.27
N PHE A 236 5.94 23.71 2.14
CA PHE A 236 5.12 23.37 3.30
C PHE A 236 5.87 23.64 4.62
N GLY A 237 6.73 24.64 4.63
CA GLY A 237 7.33 25.19 5.83
C GLY A 237 8.42 24.35 6.50
N THR A 238 8.97 23.30 5.85
CA THR A 238 10.05 22.49 6.47
C THR A 238 11.33 23.28 6.72
N GLU A 239 11.57 24.37 5.98
CA GLU A 239 12.77 25.22 6.11
C GLU A 239 12.50 26.54 6.83
N VAL A 240 11.26 26.76 7.28
CA VAL A 240 10.85 28.01 7.95
C VAL A 240 11.63 28.21 9.24
N ARG A 241 12.11 29.45 9.41
CA ARG A 241 12.77 29.93 10.62
C ARG A 241 11.83 30.86 11.36
N TYR A 242 11.76 30.73 12.67
CA TYR A 242 10.88 31.54 13.49
C TYR A 242 11.54 31.93 14.81
N LYS A 243 11.00 32.96 15.46
CA LYS A 243 11.46 33.44 16.74
C LYS A 243 10.27 33.62 17.69
N VAL A 244 10.29 32.87 18.77
CA VAL A 244 9.24 32.93 19.81
C VAL A 244 9.27 34.35 20.44
N PRO A 245 8.11 34.97 20.70
CA PRO A 245 8.04 36.25 21.38
C PRO A 245 8.86 36.27 22.67
N PHE A 246 9.64 37.35 22.87
CA PHE A 246 10.59 37.50 23.98
C PHE A 246 11.76 36.48 24.03
N GLY A 247 11.82 35.54 23.12
CA GLY A 247 12.97 34.63 22.98
C GLY A 247 14.16 35.29 22.30
N SER A 248 15.39 34.83 22.58
CA SER A 248 16.60 35.31 21.91
C SER A 248 17.00 34.49 20.70
N ASN A 249 16.60 33.22 20.66
CA ASN A 249 17.06 32.27 19.66
C ASN A 249 16.14 32.18 18.44
N VAL A 250 16.75 32.02 17.27
CA VAL A 250 16.06 31.65 16.03
C VAL A 250 15.95 30.14 16.02
N LEU A 251 14.73 29.65 15.81
CA LEU A 251 14.39 28.24 15.79
C LEU A 251 14.01 27.82 14.36
N GLN A 252 14.07 26.54 14.10
CA GLN A 252 13.62 25.90 12.85
C GLN A 252 12.46 24.95 13.13
N MET A 253 11.73 24.56 12.07
CA MET A 253 10.68 23.54 12.18
C MET A 253 11.23 22.29 12.88
N PRO A 254 10.57 21.80 13.93
CA PRO A 254 11.04 20.61 14.65
C PRO A 254 11.19 19.39 13.73
N PRO A 255 12.31 18.62 13.83
CA PRO A 255 12.57 17.47 12.96
C PRO A 255 11.43 16.43 12.93
N ALA A 256 10.78 16.22 14.07
CA ALA A 256 9.65 15.30 14.17
C ALA A 256 8.41 15.76 13.38
N LEU A 257 8.19 17.08 13.23
CA LEU A 257 7.12 17.62 12.39
C LEU A 257 7.53 17.61 10.93
N MET A 258 8.80 17.94 10.61
CA MET A 258 9.32 17.80 9.25
C MET A 258 9.18 16.37 8.72
N GLU A 259 9.49 15.38 9.54
CA GLU A 259 9.33 13.98 9.17
C GLU A 259 7.88 13.66 8.82
N LYS A 260 6.93 14.07 9.66
CA LYS A 260 5.49 13.86 9.40
C LYS A 260 4.98 14.58 8.16
N ILE A 261 5.49 15.78 7.86
CA ILE A 261 5.14 16.52 6.63
C ILE A 261 5.62 15.73 5.41
N CYS A 262 6.79 15.12 5.50
CA CYS A 262 7.43 14.43 4.39
C CYS A 262 7.08 12.94 4.26
N THR A 263 6.27 12.39 5.15
CA THR A 263 5.93 10.95 5.14
C THR A 263 4.44 10.76 4.83
N PRO A 264 4.10 10.05 3.73
CA PRO A 264 2.70 9.87 3.30
C PRO A 264 1.78 9.29 4.39
N ALA A 265 2.30 8.34 5.17
CA ALA A 265 1.54 7.65 6.22
C ALA A 265 1.26 8.56 7.43
N ASP A 266 2.13 9.53 7.71
CA ASP A 266 2.12 10.34 8.94
C ASP A 266 1.48 11.71 8.76
N ALA A 267 1.23 12.15 7.53
CA ALA A 267 0.62 13.45 7.22
C ALA A 267 -0.72 13.66 7.98
N SER A 268 -1.49 12.59 8.20
CA SER A 268 -2.74 12.66 8.97
C SER A 268 -2.53 12.98 10.46
N LEU A 269 -1.35 12.71 11.03
CA LEU A 269 -1.02 12.97 12.43
C LEU A 269 -0.78 14.47 12.70
N LEU A 270 -0.54 15.27 11.66
CA LEU A 270 -0.36 16.71 11.76
C LEU A 270 -1.65 17.46 12.19
N ARG A 271 -2.80 16.78 12.16
CA ARG A 271 -4.09 17.35 12.57
C ARG A 271 -4.29 17.46 14.08
N ALA A 272 -3.40 16.89 14.87
CA ALA A 272 -3.47 17.06 16.32
C ALA A 272 -3.57 18.54 16.68
N ALA A 273 -4.45 18.88 17.60
CA ALA A 273 -4.74 20.28 17.97
C ALA A 273 -3.47 21.06 18.37
N GLU A 274 -2.54 20.36 19.02
CA GLU A 274 -1.24 20.91 19.42
C GLU A 274 -0.37 21.27 18.20
N ALA A 275 -0.30 20.38 17.19
CA ALA A 275 0.46 20.64 15.98
C ALA A 275 -0.15 21.79 15.18
N MET A 276 -1.47 21.83 15.04
CA MET A 276 -2.18 22.94 14.35
C MET A 276 -2.00 24.28 15.07
N SER A 277 -2.08 24.30 16.40
CA SER A 277 -1.80 25.49 17.18
C SER A 277 -0.35 25.95 17.02
N PHE A 278 0.58 25.01 17.01
CA PHE A 278 2.00 25.29 16.77
C PHE A 278 2.23 25.91 15.39
N PHE A 279 1.64 25.37 14.32
CA PHE A 279 1.80 25.91 12.96
C PHE A 279 1.26 27.35 12.86
N ARG A 280 0.10 27.64 13.45
CA ARG A 280 -0.45 29.00 13.47
C ARG A 280 0.49 29.96 14.21
N ASN A 281 1.07 29.55 15.32
CA ASN A 281 2.05 30.36 16.03
C ASN A 281 3.33 30.57 15.19
N VAL A 282 3.84 29.54 14.54
CA VAL A 282 5.04 29.63 13.67
C VAL A 282 4.78 30.59 12.51
N ARG A 283 3.58 30.60 11.92
CA ARG A 283 3.19 31.58 10.91
C ARG A 283 3.43 33.01 11.40
N ASP A 284 2.89 33.32 12.59
CA ASP A 284 2.95 34.68 13.17
C ASP A 284 4.37 35.05 13.66
N TRP A 285 5.24 34.07 13.90
CA TRP A 285 6.60 34.24 14.40
C TRP A 285 7.69 34.05 13.34
N SER A 286 7.30 33.80 12.11
CA SER A 286 8.22 33.54 10.98
C SER A 286 9.06 34.78 10.64
N LEU A 287 10.24 34.53 10.06
CA LEU A 287 11.24 35.56 9.82
C LEU A 287 11.53 35.79 8.34
N GLY A 288 11.27 34.84 7.49
CA GLY A 288 11.54 34.91 6.06
C GLY A 288 10.39 35.63 5.30
N PRO A 289 10.65 36.20 4.13
CA PRO A 289 9.64 36.92 3.35
C PRO A 289 8.52 35.98 2.83
N ASP A 290 8.84 34.72 2.58
CA ASP A 290 7.91 33.72 2.05
C ASP A 290 7.43 32.72 3.12
N ASP A 291 7.96 32.82 4.35
CA ASP A 291 7.73 31.83 5.42
C ASP A 291 6.24 31.78 5.83
N GLU A 292 5.58 32.93 5.90
CA GLU A 292 4.15 33.04 6.20
C GLU A 292 3.33 32.24 5.16
N GLN A 293 3.62 32.44 3.87
CA GLN A 293 2.95 31.74 2.78
C GLN A 293 3.20 30.24 2.86
N HIS A 294 4.42 29.81 3.15
CA HIS A 294 4.74 28.39 3.28
C HIS A 294 3.99 27.72 4.45
N ILE A 295 3.79 28.43 5.55
CA ILE A 295 2.99 27.91 6.67
C ILE A 295 1.50 27.93 6.34
N GLU A 296 0.98 28.92 5.62
CA GLU A 296 -0.41 28.90 5.11
C GLU A 296 -0.64 27.69 4.18
N GLN A 297 0.31 27.41 3.30
CA GLN A 297 0.26 26.20 2.46
C GLN A 297 0.29 24.91 3.31
N LEU A 298 1.08 24.87 4.39
CA LEU A 298 1.08 23.75 5.33
C LEU A 298 -0.28 23.60 6.04
N LEU A 299 -0.86 24.70 6.51
CA LEU A 299 -2.18 24.69 7.13
C LEU A 299 -3.23 24.15 6.15
N THR A 300 -3.25 24.64 4.91
CA THR A 300 -4.09 24.12 3.83
C THR A 300 -3.85 22.64 3.56
N PHE A 301 -2.56 22.23 3.45
CA PHE A 301 -2.19 20.81 3.26
C PHE A 301 -2.78 19.91 4.35
N VAL A 302 -2.82 20.38 5.59
CA VAL A 302 -3.34 19.61 6.73
C VAL A 302 -4.85 19.72 6.85
N GLU A 303 -5.42 20.94 6.78
CA GLU A 303 -6.85 21.24 6.98
C GLU A 303 -7.70 20.68 5.83
N ASP A 304 -7.31 20.92 4.59
CA ASP A 304 -8.02 20.49 3.38
C ASP A 304 -7.67 19.03 2.99
N ARG A 305 -6.82 18.36 3.77
CA ARG A 305 -6.46 16.96 3.57
C ARG A 305 -5.85 16.63 2.20
N VAL A 306 -5.20 17.61 1.60
CA VAL A 306 -4.58 17.45 0.26
C VAL A 306 -3.26 16.68 0.27
N GLY A 307 -2.77 16.29 1.45
CA GLY A 307 -1.53 15.52 1.57
C GLY A 307 -1.51 14.27 0.70
N PHE A 308 -2.64 13.57 0.57
CA PHE A 308 -2.74 12.42 -0.32
C PHE A 308 -2.47 12.80 -1.79
N SER A 309 -3.12 13.86 -2.28
CA SER A 309 -2.96 14.30 -3.68
C SER A 309 -1.54 14.84 -3.98
N VAL A 310 -0.89 15.44 -2.99
CA VAL A 310 0.51 15.86 -3.13
C VAL A 310 1.44 14.65 -3.30
N PHE A 311 1.27 13.62 -2.46
CA PHE A 311 2.08 12.41 -2.59
C PHE A 311 1.75 11.60 -3.85
N GLU A 312 0.50 11.56 -4.27
CA GLU A 312 0.11 10.95 -5.54
C GLU A 312 0.76 11.64 -6.76
N ALA A 313 0.97 12.95 -6.68
CA ALA A 313 1.67 13.70 -7.72
C ALA A 313 3.20 13.51 -7.69
N ILE A 314 3.76 13.02 -6.58
CA ILE A 314 5.18 12.67 -6.44
C ILE A 314 5.47 11.27 -7.00
N GLU A 315 4.55 10.30 -6.79
CA GLU A 315 4.60 8.96 -7.37
C GLU A 315 4.60 9.01 -8.93
#